data_7b561a87d08ee9555e91e00dfa36dab3
#
_entry.id   7b561a87d08ee9555e91e00dfa36dab3
#
_cell.length_a   1.000
_cell.length_b   1.000
_cell.length_c   1.000
_cell.angle_alpha   90.00
_cell.angle_beta   90.00
_cell.angle_gamma   90.00
#
_symmetry.space_group_name_H-M   'P 1'
#
loop_
_entity.id
_entity.type
_entity.pdbx_description
1 polymer ?
#
loop_
_entity_poly.entity_id
_entity_poly.type
_entity_poly.pdbx_seq_one_letter_code
_entity_poly.pdbx_strand_id
1 'polypeptide(L)' 'MEPLDRFDEAILAELAQDGRLPVTELARRIGLSKSPTQARLKRLERDGVIAGY' A
#
# COMPACT_ATOMS: atom_id res chain seq x y z
N MET A 1 7.56 -10.36 -10.79
CA MET A 1 7.14 -9.40 -9.74
C MET A 1 8.37 -9.00 -8.92
N GLU A 2 8.51 -7.72 -8.65
CA GLU A 2 9.62 -7.24 -7.83
C GLU A 2 9.44 -7.66 -6.38
N PRO A 3 10.55 -7.89 -5.66
CA PRO A 3 10.46 -8.22 -4.23
C PRO A 3 9.77 -7.09 -3.47
N LEU A 4 8.98 -7.46 -2.49
CA LEU A 4 8.31 -6.49 -1.63
C LEU A 4 9.31 -5.96 -0.60
N ASP A 5 9.32 -4.65 -0.41
CA ASP A 5 10.13 -4.04 0.65
C ASP A 5 9.26 -3.84 1.90
N ARG A 6 9.86 -3.28 2.95
CA ARG A 6 9.15 -3.13 4.22
C ARG A 6 7.96 -2.17 4.13
N PHE A 7 8.00 -1.18 3.21
CA PHE A 7 6.86 -0.29 3.03
C PHE A 7 5.71 -1.02 2.34
N ASP A 8 6.01 -1.86 1.36
CA ASP A 8 4.98 -2.69 0.73
C ASP A 8 4.34 -3.62 1.75
N GLU A 9 5.16 -4.25 2.59
CA GLU A 9 4.65 -5.13 3.62
C GLU A 9 3.80 -4.38 4.65
N ALA A 10 4.20 -3.15 5.01
CA ALA A 10 3.41 -2.32 5.91
C ALA A 10 2.06 -1.95 5.29
N ILE A 11 2.05 -1.63 4.00
CA ILE A 11 0.80 -1.36 3.29
C ILE A 11 -0.13 -2.57 3.36
N LEU A 12 0.40 -3.74 3.06
CA LEU A 12 -0.41 -4.97 3.08
C LEU A 12 -0.95 -5.25 4.47
N ALA A 13 -0.15 -5.04 5.50
CA ALA A 13 -0.58 -5.25 6.89
C ALA A 13 -1.71 -4.30 7.27
N GLU A 14 -1.61 -3.02 6.90
CA GLU A 14 -2.66 -2.04 7.20
C GLU A 14 -3.94 -2.36 6.45
N LEU A 15 -3.85 -2.72 5.18
CA LEU A 15 -5.02 -3.05 4.37
C LEU A 15 -5.67 -4.36 4.80
N ALA A 16 -4.91 -5.27 5.39
CA ALA A 16 -5.46 -6.49 5.95
C ALA A 16 -6.39 -6.20 7.13
N GLN A 17 -6.10 -5.12 7.88
CA GLN A 17 -6.92 -4.70 9.00
C GLN A 17 -8.10 -3.85 8.55
N ASP A 18 -7.89 -2.99 7.56
CA ASP A 18 -8.93 -2.10 7.05
C ASP A 18 -8.72 -1.89 5.56
N GLY A 19 -9.43 -2.66 4.75
CA GLY A 19 -9.33 -2.59 3.30
C GLY A 19 -9.88 -1.30 2.69
N ARG A 20 -10.51 -0.46 3.48
CA ARG A 20 -11.08 0.81 3.03
C ARG A 20 -10.29 2.02 3.51
N LEU A 21 -9.12 1.80 4.05
CA LEU A 21 -8.31 2.87 4.61
C LEU A 21 -7.97 3.90 3.53
N PRO A 22 -8.27 5.20 3.74
CA PRO A 22 -7.90 6.22 2.75
C PRO A 22 -6.40 6.29 2.56
N VAL A 23 -5.96 6.59 1.34
CA VAL A 23 -4.53 6.63 1.03
C VAL A 23 -3.77 7.64 1.89
N THR A 24 -4.39 8.76 2.24
CA THR A 24 -3.79 9.76 3.11
C THR A 24 -3.47 9.18 4.49
N GLU A 25 -4.43 8.46 5.05
CA GLU A 25 -4.24 7.82 6.35
C GLU A 25 -3.24 6.67 6.27
N LEU A 26 -3.32 5.88 5.20
CA LEU A 26 -2.36 4.80 4.97
C LEU A 26 -0.93 5.35 4.92
N ALA A 27 -0.72 6.41 4.16
CA ALA A 27 0.60 7.03 4.03
C ALA A 27 1.12 7.49 5.40
N ARG A 28 0.26 8.11 6.19
CA ARG A 28 0.62 8.56 7.53
C ARG A 28 1.08 7.39 8.40
N ARG A 29 0.35 6.28 8.35
CA ARG A 29 0.65 5.11 9.19
C ARG A 29 1.96 4.44 8.83
N ILE A 30 2.30 4.42 7.55
CA ILE A 30 3.53 3.75 7.11
C ILE A 30 4.74 4.70 7.04
N GLY A 31 4.53 6.00 7.29
CA GLY A 31 5.62 6.97 7.34
C GLY A 31 6.07 7.48 5.99
N LEU A 32 5.19 7.46 5.00
CA LEU A 32 5.47 8.03 3.67
C LEU A 32 4.49 9.14 3.36
N SER A 33 4.84 9.99 2.41
CA SER A 33 3.90 10.97 1.87
C SER A 33 2.93 10.27 0.93
N LYS A 34 1.88 10.98 0.52
CA LYS A 34 0.79 10.42 -0.27
C LYS A 34 1.25 9.89 -1.64
N SER A 35 2.06 10.67 -2.35
CA SER A 35 2.45 10.31 -3.72
C SER A 35 3.21 8.98 -3.82
N PRO A 36 4.28 8.75 -3.04
CA PRO A 36 4.94 7.45 -3.10
C PRO A 36 4.05 6.32 -2.61
N THR A 37 3.14 6.59 -1.68
CA THR A 37 2.20 5.56 -1.23
C THR A 37 1.25 5.17 -2.36
N GLN A 38 0.74 6.15 -3.11
CA GLN A 38 -0.12 5.86 -4.25
C GLN A 38 0.61 5.07 -5.33
N ALA A 39 1.89 5.40 -5.59
CA ALA A 39 2.67 4.68 -6.57
C ALA A 39 2.85 3.21 -6.18
N ARG A 40 3.09 2.95 -4.90
CA ARG A 40 3.22 1.58 -4.41
C ARG A 40 1.91 0.83 -4.50
N LEU A 41 0.79 1.46 -4.15
CA LEU A 41 -0.53 0.84 -4.26
C LEU A 41 -0.84 0.44 -5.70
N LYS A 42 -0.57 1.31 -6.65
CA LYS A 42 -0.79 1.01 -8.07
C LYS A 42 0.06 -0.16 -8.52
N ARG A 43 1.31 -0.23 -8.10
CA ARG A 43 2.19 -1.33 -8.46
C ARG A 43 1.73 -2.64 -7.86
N LEU A 44 1.32 -2.63 -6.58
CA LEU A 44 0.82 -3.83 -5.92
C LEU A 44 -0.45 -4.34 -6.58
N GLU A 45 -1.33 -3.43 -6.98
CA GLU A 45 -2.54 -3.78 -7.70
C GLU A 45 -2.21 -4.35 -9.08
N ARG A 46 -1.33 -3.68 -9.82
CA ARG A 46 -0.90 -4.13 -11.15
C ARG A 46 -0.31 -5.54 -11.10
N ASP A 47 0.46 -5.82 -10.08
CA ASP A 47 1.15 -7.11 -9.92
C ASP A 47 0.26 -8.18 -9.29
N GLY A 48 -0.99 -7.85 -8.99
CA GLY A 48 -1.94 -8.80 -8.43
C GLY A 48 -1.74 -9.13 -6.96
N VAL A 49 -0.92 -8.36 -6.26
CA VAL A 49 -0.70 -8.57 -4.82
C VAL A 49 -1.94 -8.16 -4.02
N ILE A 50 -2.63 -7.11 -4.47
CA ILE A 50 -3.92 -6.73 -3.91
C ILE A 50 -4.97 -6.74 -5.02
N ALA A 51 -6.21 -7.05 -4.66
CA ALA A 51 -7.30 -7.26 -5.62
C ALA A 51 -7.90 -5.94 -6.13
N GLY A 52 -7.50 -4.84 -5.58
CA GLY A 52 -8.04 -3.53 -5.91
C GLY A 52 -8.03 -2.68 -4.66
N TYR A 53 -8.10 -1.36 -4.89
CA TYR A 53 -8.04 -0.46 -3.74
C TYR A 53 -9.18 0.54 -3.80
#